data_331199519b48e4e22198422f61912e9b
#
_entry.id   331199519b48e4e22198422f61912e9b
#
_cell.length_a   1.000
_cell.length_b   1.000
_cell.length_c   1.000
_cell.angle_alpha   90.00
_cell.angle_beta   90.00
_cell.angle_gamma   90.00
#
_symmetry.space_group_name_H-M   'P 1'
#
loop_
_entity.id
_entity.type
_entity.pdbx_description
1 polymer ?
#
loop_
_entity_poly.entity_id
_entity_poly.type
_entity_poly.pdbx_seq_one_letter_code
_entity_poly.pdbx_strand_id
1 'polypeptide(L)'
;MKKFLIVLGVLVLLIAVSIYVAVTRTKSYSPEGSIEFVNGNLKVSVFYNRPSKKGRVIFANDGLVPFGKIWRTGANEASVFETNQSINFGGKVLAAGKYSLWTIPDEQT
;
A
#
# COMPACT_ATOMS: atom_id res chain seq x y z
N MET A 1 -10.44 -44.52 -3.54
CA MET A 1 -10.44 -43.26 -4.36
C MET A 1 -11.40 -42.19 -3.80
N LYS A 2 -12.67 -42.49 -3.56
CA LYS A 2 -13.63 -41.45 -3.05
C LYS A 2 -13.19 -40.82 -1.72
N LYS A 3 -12.73 -41.62 -0.74
CA LYS A 3 -12.21 -41.07 0.55
C LYS A 3 -10.98 -40.19 0.36
N PHE A 4 -10.08 -40.55 -0.54
CA PHE A 4 -8.89 -39.76 -0.86
C PHE A 4 -9.27 -38.40 -1.46
N LEU A 5 -10.22 -38.36 -2.38
CA LEU A 5 -10.72 -37.12 -2.98
C LEU A 5 -11.40 -36.21 -1.96
N ILE A 6 -12.14 -36.78 -1.02
CA ILE A 6 -12.77 -36.02 0.07
C ILE A 6 -11.71 -35.39 0.96
N VAL A 7 -10.71 -36.17 1.40
CA VAL A 7 -9.61 -35.66 2.24
C VAL A 7 -8.82 -34.56 1.52
N LEU A 8 -8.52 -34.75 0.25
CA LEU A 8 -7.84 -33.75 -0.56
C LEU A 8 -8.67 -32.45 -0.68
N GLY A 9 -9.98 -32.57 -0.92
CA GLY A 9 -10.88 -31.43 -0.98
C GLY A 9 -10.95 -30.65 0.32
N VAL A 10 -11.02 -31.35 1.46
CA VAL A 10 -11.01 -30.72 2.80
C VAL A 10 -9.66 -29.98 3.04
N LEU A 11 -8.56 -30.61 2.66
CA LEU A 11 -7.23 -29.99 2.82
C LEU A 11 -7.09 -28.70 2.02
N VAL A 12 -7.52 -28.71 0.75
CA VAL A 12 -7.53 -27.53 -0.11
C VAL A 12 -8.41 -26.40 0.46
N LEU A 13 -9.59 -26.76 0.97
CA LEU A 13 -10.48 -25.80 1.62
C LEU A 13 -9.84 -25.17 2.86
N LEU A 14 -9.21 -25.96 3.71
CA LEU A 14 -8.52 -25.46 4.91
C LEU A 14 -7.38 -24.51 4.56
N ILE A 15 -6.60 -24.83 3.54
CA ILE A 15 -5.52 -23.96 3.03
C ILE A 15 -6.12 -22.64 2.50
N ALA A 16 -7.18 -22.70 1.69
CA ALA A 16 -7.82 -21.50 1.16
C ALA A 16 -8.38 -20.60 2.27
N VAL A 17 -9.04 -21.18 3.28
CA VAL A 17 -9.54 -20.44 4.46
C VAL A 17 -8.38 -19.82 5.24
N SER A 18 -7.29 -20.55 5.44
CA SER A 18 -6.11 -20.04 6.16
C SER A 18 -5.47 -18.85 5.44
N ILE A 19 -5.34 -18.93 4.13
CA ILE A 19 -4.82 -17.81 3.30
C ILE A 19 -5.77 -16.62 3.39
N TYR A 20 -7.08 -16.83 3.26
CA TYR A 20 -8.07 -15.78 3.37
C TYR A 20 -8.01 -15.05 4.72
N VAL A 21 -7.95 -15.79 5.82
CA VAL A 21 -7.82 -15.23 7.18
C VAL A 21 -6.50 -14.47 7.33
N ALA A 22 -5.39 -14.99 6.83
CA ALA A 22 -4.10 -14.32 6.91
C ALA A 22 -4.12 -12.98 6.15
N VAL A 23 -4.65 -12.94 4.93
CA VAL A 23 -4.75 -11.73 4.13
C VAL A 23 -5.66 -10.68 4.78
N THR A 24 -6.82 -11.08 5.28
CA THR A 24 -7.76 -10.16 5.94
C THR A 24 -7.18 -9.58 7.24
N ARG A 25 -6.48 -10.39 8.03
CA ARG A 25 -5.77 -9.91 9.23
C ARG A 25 -4.66 -8.92 8.89
N THR A 26 -3.86 -9.20 7.86
CA THR A 26 -2.79 -8.29 7.44
C THR A 26 -3.36 -6.94 7.03
N LYS A 27 -4.46 -6.92 6.29
CA LYS A 27 -5.14 -5.67 5.90
C LYS A 27 -5.70 -4.90 7.11
N SER A 28 -6.18 -5.58 8.15
CA SER A 28 -6.70 -4.93 9.35
C SER A 28 -5.63 -4.18 10.17
N TYR A 29 -4.37 -4.62 10.11
CA TYR A 29 -3.24 -3.93 10.77
C TYR A 29 -2.79 -2.66 10.06
N SER A 30 -3.17 -2.48 8.79
CA SER A 30 -2.84 -1.32 7.98
C SER A 30 -4.08 -0.90 7.19
N PRO A 31 -5.08 -0.31 7.86
CA PRO A 31 -6.33 0.06 7.22
C PRO A 31 -6.10 1.05 6.08
N GLU A 32 -6.86 0.88 5.04
CA GLU A 32 -6.85 1.74 3.86
C GLU A 32 -7.39 3.14 4.18
N GLY A 33 -6.88 4.14 3.51
CA GLY A 33 -7.35 5.51 3.56
C GLY A 33 -7.27 6.16 2.18
N SER A 34 -8.12 7.13 1.96
CA SER A 34 -8.06 7.96 0.76
C SER A 34 -8.34 9.41 1.10
N ILE A 35 -7.67 10.31 0.39
CA ILE A 35 -7.90 11.76 0.45
C ILE A 35 -8.17 12.23 -0.97
N GLU A 36 -9.14 13.12 -1.11
CA GLU A 36 -9.48 13.76 -2.36
C GLU A 36 -9.39 15.28 -2.21
N PHE A 37 -8.73 15.91 -3.16
CA PHE A 37 -8.65 17.35 -3.30
C PHE A 37 -9.35 17.77 -4.59
N VAL A 38 -10.27 18.72 -4.50
CA VAL A 38 -11.01 19.26 -5.65
C VAL A 38 -10.85 20.76 -5.68
N ASN A 39 -10.43 21.28 -6.83
CA ASN A 39 -10.36 22.71 -7.09
C ASN A 39 -10.83 22.98 -8.54
N GLY A 40 -12.05 23.55 -8.66
CA GLY A 40 -12.71 23.65 -9.96
C GLY A 40 -12.89 22.29 -10.62
N ASN A 41 -12.33 22.14 -11.82
CA ASN A 41 -12.35 20.87 -12.56
C ASN A 41 -11.15 19.96 -12.24
N LEU A 42 -10.18 20.42 -11.46
CA LEU A 42 -9.05 19.62 -11.02
C LEU A 42 -9.49 18.73 -9.85
N LYS A 43 -9.26 17.43 -10.00
CA LYS A 43 -9.47 16.42 -8.97
C LYS A 43 -8.20 15.62 -8.81
N VAL A 44 -7.68 15.61 -7.59
CA VAL A 44 -6.52 14.81 -7.19
C VAL A 44 -6.93 13.90 -6.04
N SER A 45 -6.58 12.64 -6.13
CA SER A 45 -6.82 11.67 -5.06
C SER A 45 -5.55 10.91 -4.69
N VAL A 46 -5.42 10.58 -3.41
CA VAL A 46 -4.34 9.74 -2.89
C VAL A 46 -4.96 8.60 -2.10
N PHE A 47 -4.58 7.38 -2.46
CA PHE A 47 -4.93 6.16 -1.74
C PHE A 47 -3.68 5.63 -1.03
N TYR A 48 -3.82 5.21 0.22
CA TYR A 48 -2.71 4.75 1.04
C TYR A 48 -3.16 3.80 2.15
N ASN A 49 -2.22 3.06 2.72
CA ASN A 49 -2.45 2.23 3.90
C ASN A 49 -1.85 2.89 5.14
N ARG A 50 -2.52 2.80 6.28
CA ARG A 50 -2.19 3.48 7.55
C ARG A 50 -1.73 2.49 8.62
N PRO A 51 -0.50 1.97 8.55
CA PRO A 51 0.02 1.10 9.60
C PRO A 51 0.23 1.88 10.90
N SER A 52 0.00 1.23 12.04
CA SER A 52 0.35 1.79 13.35
C SER A 52 1.85 1.65 13.62
N LYS A 53 2.46 2.66 14.21
CA LYS A 53 3.88 2.65 14.58
C LYS A 53 4.20 1.57 15.63
N LYS A 54 3.35 1.36 16.62
CA LYS A 54 3.49 0.36 17.70
C LYS A 54 4.84 0.43 18.43
N GLY A 55 5.34 1.64 18.70
CA GLY A 55 6.62 1.85 19.36
C GLY A 55 7.87 1.52 18.54
N ARG A 56 7.71 1.10 17.28
CA ARG A 56 8.85 0.76 16.41
C ARG A 56 9.54 2.00 15.86
N VAL A 57 10.84 1.91 15.62
CA VAL A 57 11.59 2.93 14.87
C VAL A 57 11.31 2.73 13.39
N ILE A 58 10.73 3.75 12.76
CA ILE A 58 10.32 3.70 11.35
C ILE A 58 11.44 4.25 10.46
N PHE A 59 11.76 5.54 10.59
CA PHE A 59 12.76 6.22 9.78
C PHE A 59 14.08 6.31 10.53
N ALA A 60 15.05 5.53 10.12
CA ALA A 60 16.43 5.51 10.62
C ALA A 60 17.27 4.65 9.68
N ASN A 61 18.60 4.68 9.81
CA ASN A 61 19.50 3.83 9.01
C ASN A 61 19.20 2.33 9.19
N ASP A 62 18.79 1.94 10.39
CA ASP A 62 18.41 0.58 10.80
C ASP A 62 16.91 0.42 11.09
N GLY A 63 16.10 1.42 10.73
CA GLY A 63 14.65 1.40 10.92
C GLY A 63 13.90 0.50 9.94
N LEU A 64 12.59 0.43 10.09
CA LEU A 64 11.70 -0.32 9.16
C LEU A 64 11.71 0.26 7.75
N VAL A 65 11.93 1.57 7.64
CA VAL A 65 12.13 2.31 6.38
C VAL A 65 13.51 2.94 6.43
N PRO A 66 14.56 2.23 5.99
CA PRO A 66 15.93 2.74 6.04
C PRO A 66 16.13 3.96 5.15
N PHE A 67 16.93 4.92 5.60
CA PHE A 67 17.33 6.06 4.78
C PHE A 67 18.09 5.63 3.52
N GLY A 68 17.93 6.37 2.44
CA GLY A 68 18.57 6.11 1.16
C GLY A 68 18.04 4.87 0.41
N LYS A 69 16.99 4.23 0.89
CA LYS A 69 16.35 3.08 0.24
C LYS A 69 15.00 3.46 -0.37
N ILE A 70 14.68 2.84 -1.49
CA ILE A 70 13.38 3.03 -2.13
C ILE A 70 12.29 2.43 -1.24
N TRP A 71 11.28 3.23 -0.96
CA TRP A 71 10.12 2.84 -0.16
C TRP A 71 8.82 3.07 -0.94
N ARG A 72 7.90 2.12 -0.88
CA ARG A 72 6.57 2.19 -1.50
C ARG A 72 5.62 3.20 -0.84
N THR A 73 6.11 4.01 0.08
CA THR A 73 5.38 5.09 0.77
C THR A 73 4.08 4.60 1.41
N GLY A 74 4.19 3.53 2.17
CA GLY A 74 3.08 2.88 2.85
C GLY A 74 3.36 1.44 3.23
N ALA A 75 2.33 0.76 3.68
CA ALA A 75 2.36 -0.67 4.00
C ALA A 75 1.44 -1.45 3.04
N ASN A 76 1.68 -2.74 2.89
CA ASN A 76 1.02 -3.64 1.94
C ASN A 76 1.29 -3.22 0.48
N GLU A 77 0.43 -2.38 -0.08
CA GLU A 77 0.55 -1.86 -1.45
C GLU A 77 1.24 -0.49 -1.45
N ALA A 78 1.84 -0.11 -2.56
CA ALA A 78 2.34 1.25 -2.73
C ALA A 78 1.18 2.24 -2.70
N SER A 79 1.41 3.42 -2.11
CA SER A 79 0.45 4.52 -2.19
C SER A 79 0.20 4.89 -3.65
N VAL A 80 -1.03 5.25 -3.97
CA VAL A 80 -1.47 5.57 -5.32
C VAL A 80 -1.87 7.04 -5.37
N PHE A 81 -1.38 7.75 -6.38
CA PHE A 81 -1.72 9.12 -6.69
C PHE A 81 -2.46 9.17 -8.02
N GLU A 82 -3.58 9.85 -8.08
CA GLU A 82 -4.37 9.98 -9.30
C GLU A 82 -4.76 11.44 -9.52
N THR A 83 -4.62 11.90 -10.75
CA THR A 83 -5.03 13.24 -11.18
C THR A 83 -5.79 13.17 -12.49
N ASN A 84 -6.89 13.92 -12.60
CA ASN A 84 -7.71 13.99 -13.82
C ASN A 84 -7.22 15.02 -14.82
N GLN A 85 -6.22 15.82 -14.48
CA GLN A 85 -5.59 16.82 -15.34
C GLN A 85 -4.08 16.80 -15.19
N SER A 86 -3.37 17.33 -16.17
CA SER A 86 -1.92 17.54 -16.05
C SER A 86 -1.63 18.56 -14.93
N ILE A 87 -0.64 18.25 -14.10
CA ILE A 87 -0.20 19.10 -12.99
C ILE A 87 1.32 19.30 -13.03
N ASN A 88 1.79 20.33 -12.36
CA ASN A 88 3.22 20.50 -12.09
C ASN A 88 3.56 19.76 -10.79
N PHE A 89 4.37 18.72 -10.87
CA PHE A 89 4.80 17.92 -9.73
C PHE A 89 6.33 18.01 -9.59
N GLY A 90 6.78 18.74 -8.57
CA GLY A 90 8.22 18.93 -8.34
C GLY A 90 8.97 19.61 -9.51
N GLY A 91 8.35 20.55 -10.20
CA GLY A 91 8.93 21.24 -11.35
C GLY A 91 8.81 20.51 -12.69
N LYS A 92 8.18 19.35 -12.73
CA LYS A 92 7.91 18.56 -13.94
C LYS A 92 6.43 18.41 -14.20
N VAL A 93 6.05 18.43 -15.47
CA VAL A 93 4.66 18.18 -15.87
C VAL A 93 4.35 16.70 -15.74
N LEU A 94 3.35 16.40 -14.93
CA LEU A 94 2.77 15.06 -14.77
C LEU A 94 1.43 15.03 -15.48
N ALA A 95 1.29 14.17 -16.49
CA ALA A 95 0.04 14.02 -17.24
C ALA A 95 -1.09 13.47 -16.36
N ALA A 96 -2.34 13.72 -16.76
CA ALA A 96 -3.49 13.06 -16.14
C ALA A 96 -3.32 11.55 -16.15
N GLY A 97 -3.60 10.91 -15.02
CA GLY A 97 -3.46 9.46 -14.89
C GLY A 97 -3.33 9.00 -13.46
N LYS A 98 -3.04 7.72 -13.31
CA LYS A 98 -2.89 7.03 -12.03
C LYS A 98 -1.46 6.51 -11.90
N TYR A 99 -0.83 6.79 -10.75
CA TYR A 99 0.58 6.55 -10.49
C TYR A 99 0.78 5.87 -9.14
N SER A 100 1.75 4.97 -9.05
CA SER A 100 2.26 4.51 -7.75
C SER A 100 3.30 5.49 -7.23
N LEU A 101 3.25 5.78 -5.93
CA LEU A 101 4.16 6.72 -5.28
C LEU A 101 5.29 5.95 -4.58
N TRP A 102 6.52 6.26 -4.97
CA TRP A 102 7.73 5.72 -4.39
C TRP A 102 8.63 6.85 -3.92
N THR A 103 9.21 6.71 -2.75
CA THR A 103 10.08 7.72 -2.15
C THR A 103 11.41 7.13 -1.70
N ILE A 104 12.40 7.97 -1.55
CA ILE A 104 13.68 7.63 -0.93
C ILE A 104 13.82 8.54 0.29
N PRO A 105 13.46 8.07 1.50
CA PRO A 105 13.58 8.87 2.72
C PRO A 105 15.03 9.20 3.05
N ASP A 106 15.24 10.40 3.60
CA ASP A 106 16.54 10.87 4.08
C ASP A 106 16.36 11.59 5.42
N GLU A 107 17.45 11.83 6.16
CA GLU A 107 17.41 12.56 7.44
C GLU A 107 16.96 14.01 7.29
N GLN A 108 17.23 14.63 6.14
CA GLN A 108 17.05 16.07 5.91
C GLN A 108 15.91 16.44 4.96
N THR A 109 15.26 15.45 4.39
CA THR A 109 14.19 15.70 3.40
C THR A 109 12.96 14.85 3.66
#